data_46cbe464fdbbca9f9d68a855198bd160
#
_entry.id   46cbe464fdbbca9f9d68a855198bd160
#
_cell.length_a   1.000
_cell.length_b   1.000
_cell.length_c   1.000
_cell.angle_alpha   90.00
_cell.angle_beta   90.00
_cell.angle_gamma   90.00
#
_symmetry.space_group_name_H-M   'P 1'
#
loop_
_entity.id
_entity.type
_entity.pdbx_description
1 polymer ?
#
loop_
_entity_poly.entity_id
_entity_poly.type
_entity_poly.pdbx_seq_one_letter_code
_entity_poly.pdbx_strand_id
1 'polypeptide(L)'
;MTNIKTYKRVLITGGTGLLGVAIQRSAPRDIQVFTIYFSGRSLPIPLPFPIRAADVSDRKQMQSVFEWAMPDVVIHTAAIGSVDFAEKNREQTRKVNVGGTEVVAALCQNFKSRLIYISSNAVFDGRTPFYSETAPVNPINYYGQLKVEAENVVRESNIPWAIVRPILMYGWPYQGERDNPVVWWVRSLENGKPIKVVDNVFNKPLPAWSCADVVWALIQQKQTGIYHAAGRDHLSLYQFALQVAEVFDLDARLITPVPDSYFPEIAPRPQDTSFDTTKMENELGVKAIGVKDGLVRMKSERSIIREAQQ
;
A
#
# COMPACT_ATOMS: atom_id res chain seq x y z
N MET A 1 -24.90 -20.55 -21.12
CA MET A 1 -24.78 -19.68 -19.91
C MET A 1 -23.37 -19.84 -19.38
N THR A 2 -22.50 -18.88 -19.60
CA THR A 2 -21.15 -18.88 -19.04
C THR A 2 -21.26 -18.74 -17.52
N ASN A 3 -20.83 -19.79 -16.83
CA ASN A 3 -20.80 -19.82 -15.36
C ASN A 3 -19.83 -18.72 -14.89
N ILE A 4 -20.34 -17.54 -14.54
CA ILE A 4 -19.53 -16.42 -14.07
C ILE A 4 -19.00 -16.83 -12.71
N LYS A 5 -17.72 -17.25 -12.65
CA LYS A 5 -17.05 -17.62 -11.39
C LYS A 5 -17.21 -16.48 -10.39
N THR A 6 -17.93 -16.70 -9.30
CA THR A 6 -18.06 -15.75 -8.21
C THR A 6 -16.89 -15.94 -7.25
N TYR A 7 -16.09 -14.90 -7.03
CA TYR A 7 -14.99 -14.96 -6.06
C TYR A 7 -15.56 -14.94 -4.63
N LYS A 8 -15.20 -15.92 -3.83
CA LYS A 8 -15.70 -16.07 -2.46
C LYS A 8 -14.58 -16.11 -1.42
N ARG A 9 -13.39 -16.54 -1.83
CA ARG A 9 -12.24 -16.77 -0.95
C ARG A 9 -11.08 -15.88 -1.38
N VAL A 10 -10.68 -14.96 -0.51
CA VAL A 10 -9.60 -13.99 -0.77
C VAL A 10 -8.47 -14.19 0.22
N LEU A 11 -7.26 -14.39 -0.27
CA LEU A 11 -6.04 -14.44 0.54
C LEU A 11 -5.32 -13.10 0.46
N ILE A 12 -5.01 -12.50 1.60
CA ILE A 12 -4.23 -11.27 1.71
C ILE A 12 -2.86 -11.61 2.30
N THR A 13 -1.78 -11.36 1.55
CA THR A 13 -0.43 -11.39 2.12
C THR A 13 -0.09 -10.02 2.70
N GLY A 14 0.68 -9.97 3.79
CA GLY A 14 1.00 -8.69 4.46
C GLY A 14 -0.20 -8.07 5.18
N GLY A 15 -1.05 -8.90 5.78
CA GLY A 15 -2.33 -8.50 6.36
C GLY A 15 -2.23 -7.57 7.57
N THR A 16 -1.09 -7.47 8.26
CA THR A 16 -0.86 -6.51 9.34
C THR A 16 -0.37 -5.15 8.83
N GLY A 17 0.09 -5.06 7.58
CA GLY A 17 0.50 -3.79 6.98
C GLY A 17 -0.67 -2.81 6.82
N LEU A 18 -0.36 -1.52 6.66
CA LEU A 18 -1.35 -0.45 6.56
C LEU A 18 -2.47 -0.74 5.55
N LEU A 19 -2.12 -1.13 4.33
CA LEU A 19 -3.10 -1.46 3.29
C LEU A 19 -3.80 -2.80 3.58
N GLY A 20 -3.07 -3.82 4.06
CA GLY A 20 -3.65 -5.12 4.39
C GLY A 20 -4.79 -5.00 5.41
N VAL A 21 -4.61 -4.19 6.46
CA VAL A 21 -5.63 -3.89 7.46
C VAL A 21 -6.81 -3.13 6.84
N ALA A 22 -6.54 -2.14 5.99
CA ALA A 22 -7.59 -1.37 5.33
C ALA A 22 -8.46 -2.26 4.43
N ILE A 23 -7.85 -3.17 3.64
CA ILE A 23 -8.57 -4.14 2.81
C ILE A 23 -9.44 -5.07 3.65
N GLN A 24 -8.92 -5.57 4.77
CA GLN A 24 -9.71 -6.43 5.67
C GLN A 24 -10.92 -5.70 6.25
N ARG A 25 -10.75 -4.46 6.72
CA ARG A 25 -11.83 -3.65 7.31
C ARG A 25 -12.95 -3.32 6.34
N SER A 26 -12.64 -3.18 5.05
CA SER A 26 -13.61 -2.88 4.00
C SER A 26 -14.08 -4.11 3.22
N ALA A 27 -13.76 -5.32 3.71
CA ALA A 27 -14.14 -6.56 3.02
C ALA A 27 -15.67 -6.70 2.89
N PRO A 28 -16.17 -7.04 1.70
CA PRO A 28 -17.58 -7.36 1.52
C PRO A 28 -18.01 -8.54 2.39
N ARG A 29 -19.22 -8.48 2.96
CA ARG A 29 -19.72 -9.48 3.92
C ARG A 29 -19.83 -10.90 3.37
N ASP A 30 -19.96 -11.04 2.08
CA ASP A 30 -20.12 -12.33 1.38
C ASP A 30 -18.78 -12.94 0.94
N ILE A 31 -17.66 -12.29 1.27
CA ILE A 31 -16.29 -12.75 0.96
C ILE A 31 -15.62 -13.29 2.23
N GLN A 32 -15.11 -14.50 2.13
CA GLN A 32 -14.28 -15.09 3.17
C GLN A 32 -12.82 -14.64 2.99
N VAL A 33 -12.32 -13.86 3.94
CA VAL A 33 -10.95 -13.34 3.94
C VAL A 33 -10.03 -14.23 4.76
N PHE A 34 -8.89 -14.59 4.18
CA PHE A 34 -7.76 -15.27 4.82
C PHE A 34 -6.56 -14.33 4.79
N THR A 35 -5.76 -14.34 5.82
CA THR A 35 -4.67 -13.37 5.95
C THR A 35 -3.39 -14.05 6.37
N ILE A 36 -2.25 -13.57 5.86
CA ILE A 36 -0.94 -13.93 6.42
C ILE A 36 -0.15 -12.69 6.82
N TYR A 37 0.71 -12.88 7.81
CA TYR A 37 1.69 -11.92 8.29
C TYR A 37 3.07 -12.56 8.40
N PHE A 38 4.13 -11.75 8.48
CA PHE A 38 5.48 -12.26 8.63
C PHE A 38 5.71 -12.87 10.02
N SER A 39 6.17 -14.12 10.08
CA SER A 39 6.27 -14.93 11.29
C SER A 39 7.24 -14.41 12.37
N GLY A 40 8.12 -13.48 12.03
CA GLY A 40 9.04 -12.83 12.99
C GLY A 40 8.39 -11.80 13.91
N ARG A 41 7.05 -11.66 13.89
CA ARG A 41 6.31 -10.67 14.71
C ARG A 41 5.25 -11.34 15.56
N SER A 42 5.06 -10.84 16.80
CA SER A 42 3.89 -11.17 17.61
C SER A 42 2.70 -10.31 17.17
N LEU A 43 1.49 -10.85 17.25
CA LEU A 43 0.26 -10.11 17.03
C LEU A 43 -0.29 -9.66 18.41
N PRO A 44 -0.16 -8.37 18.75
CA PRO A 44 -0.61 -7.87 20.06
C PRO A 44 -2.15 -7.87 20.19
N ILE A 45 -2.88 -7.79 19.07
CA ILE A 45 -4.34 -7.78 19.04
C ILE A 45 -4.81 -8.81 18.00
N PRO A 46 -5.77 -9.70 18.35
CA PRO A 46 -6.37 -10.61 17.39
C PRO A 46 -7.04 -9.86 16.25
N LEU A 47 -6.80 -10.29 15.02
CA LEU A 47 -7.57 -9.80 13.88
C LEU A 47 -8.86 -10.61 13.74
N PRO A 48 -9.97 -10.00 13.29
CA PRO A 48 -11.28 -10.67 13.21
C PRO A 48 -11.36 -11.70 12.07
N PHE A 49 -10.26 -11.96 11.37
CA PHE A 49 -10.20 -12.86 10.21
C PHE A 49 -9.23 -14.00 10.48
N PRO A 50 -9.41 -15.18 9.84
CA PRO A 50 -8.43 -16.25 9.86
C PRO A 50 -7.05 -15.75 9.44
N ILE A 51 -6.05 -15.91 10.34
CA ILE A 51 -4.70 -15.41 10.12
C ILE A 51 -3.65 -16.48 10.42
N ARG A 52 -2.59 -16.55 9.60
CA ARG A 52 -1.43 -17.42 9.80
C ARG A 52 -0.13 -16.66 9.62
N ALA A 53 0.91 -17.11 10.31
CA ALA A 53 2.27 -16.68 10.09
C ALA A 53 2.86 -17.40 8.87
N ALA A 54 3.46 -16.66 7.93
CA ALA A 54 4.19 -17.24 6.81
C ALA A 54 5.18 -16.24 6.19
N ASP A 55 6.31 -16.72 5.69
CA ASP A 55 7.22 -15.95 4.85
C ASP A 55 6.82 -16.15 3.39
N VAL A 56 6.51 -15.05 2.69
CA VAL A 56 6.10 -15.08 1.27
C VAL A 56 7.19 -15.62 0.35
N SER A 57 8.46 -15.54 0.76
CA SER A 57 9.60 -16.07 0.00
C SER A 57 9.85 -17.57 0.24
N ASP A 58 9.17 -18.18 1.22
CA ASP A 58 9.25 -19.63 1.49
C ASP A 58 8.12 -20.37 0.77
N ARG A 59 8.48 -21.06 -0.31
CA ARG A 59 7.53 -21.79 -1.13
C ARG A 59 6.76 -22.87 -0.37
N LYS A 60 7.37 -23.55 0.61
CA LYS A 60 6.70 -24.61 1.37
C LYS A 60 5.64 -24.04 2.31
N GLN A 61 5.99 -22.97 3.03
CA GLN A 61 5.03 -22.26 3.88
C GLN A 61 3.87 -21.72 3.05
N MET A 62 4.16 -21.08 1.92
CA MET A 62 3.13 -20.53 1.03
C MET A 62 2.26 -21.60 0.40
N GLN A 63 2.79 -22.77 0.04
CA GLN A 63 2.00 -23.90 -0.42
C GLN A 63 0.96 -24.29 0.65
N SER A 64 1.37 -24.48 1.90
CA SER A 64 0.46 -24.79 3.01
C SER A 64 -0.60 -23.69 3.26
N VAL A 65 -0.24 -22.42 3.03
CA VAL A 65 -1.18 -21.29 3.11
C VAL A 65 -2.23 -21.38 2.01
N PHE A 66 -1.83 -21.68 0.78
CA PHE A 66 -2.78 -21.82 -0.35
C PHE A 66 -3.71 -23.03 -0.17
N GLU A 67 -3.20 -24.15 0.32
CA GLU A 67 -4.01 -25.34 0.66
C GLU A 67 -5.04 -25.03 1.75
N TRP A 68 -4.68 -24.25 2.75
CA TRP A 68 -5.60 -23.80 3.79
C TRP A 68 -6.63 -22.80 3.30
N ALA A 69 -6.18 -21.78 2.56
CA ALA A 69 -7.04 -20.71 2.10
C ALA A 69 -7.88 -21.09 0.88
N MET A 70 -7.37 -21.97 -0.01
CA MET A 70 -7.98 -22.30 -1.31
C MET A 70 -8.50 -21.04 -2.03
N PRO A 71 -7.65 -20.03 -2.26
CA PRO A 71 -8.11 -18.71 -2.65
C PRO A 71 -8.59 -18.66 -4.11
N ASP A 72 -9.70 -17.96 -4.34
CA ASP A 72 -10.11 -17.55 -5.70
C ASP A 72 -9.29 -16.34 -6.17
N VAL A 73 -8.93 -15.44 -5.22
CA VAL A 73 -8.15 -14.23 -5.45
C VAL A 73 -7.07 -14.10 -4.38
N VAL A 74 -5.88 -13.71 -4.78
CA VAL A 74 -4.79 -13.33 -3.89
C VAL A 74 -4.53 -11.85 -4.04
N ILE A 75 -4.52 -11.11 -2.92
CA ILE A 75 -4.10 -9.72 -2.84
C ILE A 75 -2.69 -9.72 -2.23
N HIS A 76 -1.69 -9.44 -3.06
CA HIS A 76 -0.29 -9.51 -2.64
C HIS A 76 0.21 -8.12 -2.24
N THR A 77 0.13 -7.83 -0.92
CA THR A 77 0.62 -6.57 -0.33
C THR A 77 1.94 -6.73 0.42
N ALA A 78 2.35 -7.97 0.71
CA ALA A 78 3.58 -8.25 1.45
C ALA A 78 4.81 -7.76 0.68
N ALA A 79 5.57 -6.87 1.30
CA ALA A 79 6.82 -6.35 0.77
C ALA A 79 7.65 -5.67 1.88
N ILE A 80 8.95 -5.60 1.70
CA ILE A 80 9.80 -4.65 2.41
C ILE A 80 9.62 -3.29 1.75
N GLY A 81 8.82 -2.40 2.38
CA GLY A 81 8.41 -1.10 1.81
C GLY A 81 9.31 0.08 2.18
N SER A 82 10.40 -0.14 2.93
CA SER A 82 11.35 0.93 3.27
C SER A 82 12.38 1.09 2.16
N VAL A 83 12.37 2.24 1.48
CA VAL A 83 13.30 2.56 0.40
C VAL A 83 14.75 2.56 0.92
N ASP A 84 14.99 3.16 2.11
CA ASP A 84 16.33 3.21 2.71
C ASP A 84 16.82 1.83 3.16
N PHE A 85 15.92 0.99 3.67
CA PHE A 85 16.26 -0.38 4.02
C PHE A 85 16.63 -1.18 2.77
N ALA A 86 15.89 -1.00 1.68
CA ALA A 86 16.13 -1.69 0.42
C ALA A 86 17.52 -1.38 -0.16
N GLU A 87 17.98 -0.12 -0.08
CA GLU A 87 19.33 0.25 -0.52
C GLU A 87 20.43 -0.45 0.31
N LYS A 88 20.22 -0.57 1.61
CA LYS A 88 21.19 -1.14 2.55
C LYS A 88 21.16 -2.67 2.60
N ASN A 89 20.03 -3.30 2.27
CA ASN A 89 19.77 -4.75 2.41
C ASN A 89 19.23 -5.33 1.11
N ARG A 90 19.96 -5.16 0.01
CA ARG A 90 19.51 -5.46 -1.36
C ARG A 90 19.11 -6.92 -1.55
N GLU A 91 19.92 -7.87 -1.12
CA GLU A 91 19.64 -9.30 -1.28
C GLU A 91 18.36 -9.71 -0.54
N GLN A 92 18.23 -9.33 0.74
CA GLN A 92 17.05 -9.64 1.52
C GLN A 92 15.78 -9.00 0.92
N THR A 93 15.89 -7.74 0.47
CA THR A 93 14.75 -7.05 -0.12
C THR A 93 14.33 -7.68 -1.44
N ARG A 94 15.28 -8.05 -2.29
CA ARG A 94 15.00 -8.76 -3.54
C ARG A 94 14.34 -10.12 -3.30
N LYS A 95 14.89 -10.90 -2.34
CA LYS A 95 14.31 -12.18 -1.95
C LYS A 95 12.83 -12.07 -1.57
N VAL A 96 12.47 -11.06 -0.77
CA VAL A 96 11.08 -10.87 -0.33
C VAL A 96 10.22 -10.26 -1.44
N ASN A 97 10.66 -9.15 -2.06
CA ASN A 97 9.81 -8.36 -2.96
C ASN A 97 9.65 -9.00 -4.34
N VAL A 98 10.69 -9.62 -4.86
CA VAL A 98 10.65 -10.30 -6.17
C VAL A 98 10.43 -11.78 -5.99
N GLY A 99 11.30 -12.47 -5.24
CA GLY A 99 11.17 -13.91 -5.00
C GLY A 99 9.84 -14.31 -4.35
N GLY A 100 9.36 -13.50 -3.38
CA GLY A 100 8.02 -13.68 -2.80
C GLY A 100 6.90 -13.54 -3.84
N THR A 101 7.02 -12.57 -4.76
CA THR A 101 6.06 -12.41 -5.87
C THR A 101 6.11 -13.58 -6.85
N GLU A 102 7.30 -14.10 -7.17
CA GLU A 102 7.47 -15.32 -7.99
C GLU A 102 6.77 -16.53 -7.37
N VAL A 103 6.95 -16.75 -6.06
CA VAL A 103 6.29 -17.83 -5.32
C VAL A 103 4.78 -17.68 -5.36
N VAL A 104 4.26 -16.48 -5.08
CA VAL A 104 2.82 -16.21 -5.07
C VAL A 104 2.21 -16.38 -6.47
N ALA A 105 2.85 -15.86 -7.51
CA ALA A 105 2.36 -15.97 -8.89
C ALA A 105 2.32 -17.45 -9.35
N ALA A 106 3.36 -18.22 -9.06
CA ALA A 106 3.39 -19.65 -9.38
C ALA A 106 2.29 -20.45 -8.65
N LEU A 107 2.03 -20.13 -7.39
CA LEU A 107 0.94 -20.75 -6.63
C LEU A 107 -0.44 -20.31 -7.14
N CYS A 108 -0.61 -19.05 -7.51
CA CYS A 108 -1.85 -18.60 -8.17
C CYS A 108 -2.12 -19.39 -9.45
N GLN A 109 -1.10 -19.72 -10.24
CA GLN A 109 -1.24 -20.56 -11.43
C GLN A 109 -1.70 -21.98 -11.06
N ASN A 110 -1.08 -22.61 -10.07
CA ASN A 110 -1.40 -23.98 -9.64
C ASN A 110 -2.85 -24.06 -9.08
N PHE A 111 -3.27 -23.06 -8.31
CA PHE A 111 -4.61 -23.02 -7.69
C PHE A 111 -5.67 -22.35 -8.56
N LYS A 112 -5.32 -21.89 -9.76
CA LYS A 112 -6.19 -21.14 -10.69
C LYS A 112 -6.80 -19.90 -10.03
N SER A 113 -6.00 -19.22 -9.20
CA SER A 113 -6.36 -17.99 -8.50
C SER A 113 -6.04 -16.77 -9.36
N ARG A 114 -6.79 -15.70 -9.18
CA ARG A 114 -6.47 -14.37 -9.69
C ARG A 114 -5.46 -13.67 -8.77
N LEU A 115 -4.57 -12.86 -9.31
CA LEU A 115 -3.59 -12.09 -8.55
C LEU A 115 -3.86 -10.57 -8.66
N ILE A 116 -4.02 -9.90 -7.52
CA ILE A 116 -3.95 -8.44 -7.40
C ILE A 116 -2.62 -8.10 -6.73
N TYR A 117 -1.70 -7.51 -7.48
CA TYR A 117 -0.38 -7.14 -6.99
C TYR A 117 -0.34 -5.66 -6.61
N ILE A 118 0.23 -5.36 -5.43
CA ILE A 118 0.40 -3.97 -4.98
C ILE A 118 1.83 -3.52 -5.27
N SER A 119 1.96 -2.67 -6.28
CA SER A 119 3.20 -2.02 -6.69
C SER A 119 3.43 -0.70 -5.95
N SER A 120 3.98 0.32 -6.60
CA SER A 120 4.29 1.62 -5.99
C SER A 120 4.47 2.71 -7.05
N ASN A 121 4.31 3.98 -6.67
CA ASN A 121 4.73 5.14 -7.44
C ASN A 121 6.26 5.23 -7.63
N ALA A 122 7.05 4.52 -6.83
CA ALA A 122 8.51 4.48 -6.93
C ALA A 122 9.02 3.86 -8.26
N VAL A 123 8.15 3.34 -9.10
CA VAL A 123 8.47 2.89 -10.46
C VAL A 123 8.78 4.04 -11.42
N PHE A 124 8.51 5.29 -11.04
CA PHE A 124 8.73 6.50 -11.84
C PHE A 124 9.86 7.37 -11.29
N ASP A 125 10.46 8.18 -12.17
CA ASP A 125 11.59 9.06 -11.84
C ASP A 125 11.19 10.44 -11.26
N GLY A 126 9.92 10.80 -11.36
CA GLY A 126 9.41 12.07 -10.84
C GLY A 126 9.68 13.29 -11.72
N ARG A 127 10.05 13.12 -13.00
CA ARG A 127 10.40 14.22 -13.92
C ARG A 127 9.21 14.77 -14.70
N THR A 128 8.21 13.93 -14.95
CA THR A 128 7.02 14.27 -15.75
C THR A 128 5.75 13.91 -14.97
N PRO A 129 5.39 14.68 -13.91
CA PRO A 129 4.26 14.35 -13.03
C PRO A 129 2.94 14.21 -13.77
N PHE A 130 1.97 13.62 -13.08
CA PHE A 130 0.68 13.15 -13.58
C PHE A 130 0.82 11.96 -14.53
N TYR A 131 1.68 11.00 -14.12
CA TYR A 131 1.90 9.76 -14.87
C TYR A 131 0.60 9.00 -15.09
N SER A 132 0.35 8.59 -16.34
CA SER A 132 -0.68 7.61 -16.68
C SER A 132 -0.16 6.18 -16.51
N GLU A 133 -1.06 5.18 -16.52
CA GLU A 133 -0.69 3.77 -16.41
C GLU A 133 0.17 3.26 -17.57
N THR A 134 0.13 3.94 -18.72
CA THR A 134 0.93 3.62 -19.90
C THR A 134 2.28 4.36 -19.96
N ALA A 135 2.52 5.29 -19.03
CA ALA A 135 3.79 6.00 -18.97
C ALA A 135 4.97 5.03 -18.75
N PRO A 136 6.12 5.25 -19.39
CA PRO A 136 7.29 4.40 -19.21
C PRO A 136 7.81 4.46 -17.76
N VAL A 137 8.11 3.31 -17.19
CA VAL A 137 8.71 3.21 -15.85
C VAL A 137 10.20 3.54 -15.90
N ASN A 138 10.70 4.32 -14.94
CA ASN A 138 12.10 4.71 -14.80
C ASN A 138 12.48 4.91 -13.33
N PRO A 139 12.62 3.83 -12.53
CA PRO A 139 12.87 3.93 -11.10
C PRO A 139 14.28 4.47 -10.81
N ILE A 140 14.40 5.41 -9.85
CA ILE A 140 15.67 6.03 -9.46
C ILE A 140 16.30 5.44 -8.19
N ASN A 141 15.64 4.47 -7.55
CA ASN A 141 16.14 3.78 -6.37
C ASN A 141 15.90 2.27 -6.46
N TYR A 142 16.62 1.52 -5.65
CA TYR A 142 16.57 0.06 -5.70
C TYR A 142 15.19 -0.53 -5.37
N TYR A 143 14.46 0.06 -4.43
CA TYR A 143 13.09 -0.35 -4.14
C TYR A 143 12.19 -0.26 -5.38
N GLY A 144 12.25 0.85 -6.09
CA GLY A 144 11.50 1.04 -7.34
C GLY A 144 11.90 0.05 -8.43
N GLN A 145 13.21 -0.26 -8.58
CA GLN A 145 13.70 -1.29 -9.50
C GLN A 145 13.09 -2.65 -9.18
N LEU A 146 13.08 -3.06 -7.90
CA LEU A 146 12.46 -4.32 -7.47
C LEU A 146 10.94 -4.34 -7.69
N LYS A 147 10.26 -3.18 -7.57
CA LYS A 147 8.83 -3.10 -7.89
C LYS A 147 8.57 -3.30 -9.38
N VAL A 148 9.38 -2.73 -10.26
CA VAL A 148 9.31 -2.97 -11.72
C VAL A 148 9.58 -4.45 -12.04
N GLU A 149 10.61 -5.04 -11.44
CA GLU A 149 10.93 -6.46 -11.63
C GLU A 149 9.77 -7.37 -11.21
N ALA A 150 9.15 -7.11 -10.05
CA ALA A 150 7.98 -7.84 -9.58
C ALA A 150 6.72 -7.62 -10.47
N GLU A 151 6.52 -6.41 -11.01
CA GLU A 151 5.46 -6.18 -12.01
C GLU A 151 5.67 -7.02 -13.27
N ASN A 152 6.91 -7.23 -13.71
CA ASN A 152 7.22 -8.08 -14.86
C ASN A 152 6.88 -9.55 -14.56
N VAL A 153 7.24 -10.06 -13.36
CA VAL A 153 6.84 -11.41 -12.92
C VAL A 153 5.30 -11.58 -13.00
N VAL A 154 4.54 -10.59 -12.53
CA VAL A 154 3.07 -10.65 -12.57
C VAL A 154 2.55 -10.62 -14.01
N ARG A 155 3.08 -9.74 -14.86
CA ARG A 155 2.65 -9.60 -16.27
C ARG A 155 2.95 -10.84 -17.12
N GLU A 156 4.07 -11.51 -16.85
CA GLU A 156 4.50 -12.71 -17.56
C GLU A 156 3.81 -13.98 -17.04
N SER A 157 3.09 -13.89 -15.91
CA SER A 157 2.34 -15.02 -15.36
C SER A 157 1.09 -15.33 -16.21
N ASN A 158 0.83 -16.61 -16.45
CA ASN A 158 -0.34 -17.08 -17.21
C ASN A 158 -1.61 -17.16 -16.33
N ILE A 159 -1.91 -16.08 -15.56
CA ILE A 159 -3.07 -16.00 -14.68
C ILE A 159 -3.80 -14.66 -14.90
N PRO A 160 -5.08 -14.54 -14.54
CA PRO A 160 -5.73 -13.24 -14.49
C PRO A 160 -5.09 -12.37 -13.41
N TRP A 161 -4.65 -11.16 -13.77
CA TRP A 161 -4.01 -10.26 -12.82
C TRP A 161 -4.50 -8.81 -12.94
N ALA A 162 -4.29 -8.04 -11.87
CA ALA A 162 -4.26 -6.60 -11.90
C ALA A 162 -3.10 -6.09 -11.03
N ILE A 163 -2.53 -4.95 -11.40
CA ILE A 163 -1.47 -4.26 -10.67
C ILE A 163 -2.03 -2.93 -10.19
N VAL A 164 -1.97 -2.68 -8.89
CA VAL A 164 -2.28 -1.37 -8.32
C VAL A 164 -0.97 -0.68 -7.96
N ARG A 165 -0.77 0.52 -8.47
CA ARG A 165 0.34 1.40 -8.08
C ARG A 165 -0.21 2.48 -7.14
N PRO A 166 -0.12 2.31 -5.81
CA PRO A 166 -0.48 3.37 -4.90
C PRO A 166 0.62 4.42 -4.80
N ILE A 167 0.22 5.64 -4.49
CA ILE A 167 1.11 6.72 -4.07
C ILE A 167 1.27 6.71 -2.54
N LEU A 168 1.88 7.76 -1.95
CA LEU A 168 2.03 7.91 -0.50
C LEU A 168 0.71 7.65 0.25
N MET A 169 0.62 6.50 0.94
CA MET A 169 -0.55 6.13 1.72
C MET A 169 -0.45 6.58 3.18
N TYR A 170 -1.59 6.94 3.76
CA TYR A 170 -1.71 7.26 5.18
C TYR A 170 -2.96 6.63 5.83
N GLY A 171 -2.92 6.52 7.15
CA GLY A 171 -3.98 5.94 7.99
C GLY A 171 -3.39 5.40 9.29
N TRP A 172 -4.23 4.87 10.18
CA TRP A 172 -3.76 4.24 11.40
C TRP A 172 -3.21 2.85 11.10
N PRO A 173 -1.89 2.59 11.40
CA PRO A 173 -1.31 1.26 11.23
C PRO A 173 -1.85 0.29 12.28
N TYR A 174 -1.70 -1.00 12.04
CA TYR A 174 -1.87 -2.01 13.07
C TYR A 174 -0.83 -1.80 14.19
N GLN A 175 -1.21 -2.13 15.42
CA GLN A 175 -0.33 -1.95 16.58
C GLN A 175 0.99 -2.71 16.40
N GLY A 176 2.12 -2.02 16.63
CA GLY A 176 3.46 -2.58 16.41
C GLY A 176 3.98 -2.47 14.97
N GLU A 177 3.15 -2.04 14.01
CA GLU A 177 3.60 -1.73 12.66
C GLU A 177 4.27 -0.35 12.57
N ARG A 178 5.07 -0.16 11.52
CA ARG A 178 5.77 1.10 11.26
C ARG A 178 4.79 2.25 11.06
N ASP A 179 5.08 3.39 11.68
CA ASP A 179 4.36 4.63 11.43
C ASP A 179 4.56 5.10 9.98
N ASN A 180 3.47 5.51 9.33
CA ASN A 180 3.54 6.33 8.14
C ASN A 180 3.79 7.81 8.51
N PRO A 181 4.14 8.68 7.56
CA PRO A 181 4.47 10.08 7.85
C PRO A 181 3.40 10.79 8.68
N VAL A 182 2.12 10.61 8.38
CA VAL A 182 1.02 11.30 9.11
C VAL A 182 1.00 10.90 10.58
N VAL A 183 1.09 9.62 10.88
CA VAL A 183 1.11 9.13 12.28
C VAL A 183 2.33 9.64 13.02
N TRP A 184 3.50 9.65 12.37
CA TRP A 184 4.72 10.18 12.95
C TRP A 184 4.62 11.70 13.21
N TRP A 185 4.06 12.47 12.27
CA TRP A 185 3.81 13.91 12.46
C TRP A 185 2.86 14.17 13.63
N VAL A 186 1.70 13.50 13.65
CA VAL A 186 0.71 13.63 14.72
C VAL A 186 1.35 13.35 16.08
N ARG A 187 2.03 12.20 16.23
CA ARG A 187 2.66 11.83 17.50
C ARG A 187 3.77 12.81 17.93
N SER A 188 4.56 13.28 16.97
CA SER A 188 5.64 14.25 17.27
C SER A 188 5.07 15.56 17.76
N LEU A 189 4.10 16.12 17.04
CA LEU A 189 3.50 17.43 17.36
C LEU A 189 2.67 17.38 18.63
N GLU A 190 1.93 16.30 18.91
CA GLU A 190 1.23 16.09 20.20
C GLU A 190 2.18 16.08 21.39
N ASN A 191 3.42 15.64 21.21
CA ASN A 191 4.46 15.67 22.24
C ASN A 191 5.27 16.97 22.26
N GLY A 192 4.83 18.02 21.54
CA GLY A 192 5.52 19.32 21.45
C GLY A 192 6.87 19.24 20.75
N LYS A 193 7.17 18.18 19.99
CA LYS A 193 8.44 17.99 19.30
C LYS A 193 8.42 18.69 17.93
N PRO A 194 9.35 19.61 17.65
CA PRO A 194 9.48 20.21 16.33
C PRO A 194 9.89 19.16 15.29
N ILE A 195 9.34 19.30 14.08
CA ILE A 195 9.63 18.43 12.94
C ILE A 195 10.12 19.24 11.75
N LYS A 196 10.98 18.61 10.93
CA LYS A 196 11.39 19.14 9.63
C LYS A 196 10.75 18.33 8.54
N VAL A 197 10.10 19.01 7.60
CA VAL A 197 9.33 18.37 6.53
C VAL A 197 9.75 18.94 5.18
N VAL A 198 9.98 18.05 4.22
CA VAL A 198 10.45 18.41 2.88
C VAL A 198 9.37 19.21 2.13
N ASP A 199 9.76 20.34 1.52
CA ASP A 199 8.85 21.26 0.83
C ASP A 199 8.91 21.18 -0.70
N ASN A 200 9.94 20.54 -1.26
CA ASN A 200 10.17 20.38 -2.70
C ASN A 200 9.92 18.95 -3.22
N VAL A 201 9.26 18.10 -2.46
CA VAL A 201 8.78 16.78 -2.89
C VAL A 201 7.25 16.75 -2.85
N PHE A 202 6.64 16.46 -4.00
CA PHE A 202 5.20 16.54 -4.22
C PHE A 202 4.57 15.15 -4.33
N ASN A 203 3.32 15.05 -3.89
CA ASN A 203 2.52 13.84 -3.94
C ASN A 203 1.03 14.16 -4.04
N LYS A 204 0.23 13.13 -4.35
CA LYS A 204 -1.23 13.12 -4.19
C LYS A 204 -1.61 12.12 -3.07
N PRO A 205 -1.47 12.50 -1.78
CA PRO A 205 -1.60 11.57 -0.66
C PRO A 205 -2.92 10.81 -0.67
N LEU A 206 -2.87 9.51 -0.38
CA LEU A 206 -4.00 8.59 -0.50
C LEU A 206 -4.33 7.95 0.86
N PRO A 207 -5.56 8.07 1.37
CA PRO A 207 -5.98 7.28 2.51
C PRO A 207 -5.91 5.78 2.19
N ALA A 208 -5.39 4.95 3.10
CA ALA A 208 -5.26 3.52 2.87
C ALA A 208 -6.60 2.83 2.57
N TRP A 209 -7.70 3.27 3.18
CA TRP A 209 -9.04 2.76 2.90
C TRP A 209 -9.51 3.07 1.47
N SER A 210 -9.14 4.22 0.91
CA SER A 210 -9.47 4.53 -0.50
C SER A 210 -8.68 3.65 -1.48
N CYS A 211 -7.43 3.29 -1.15
CA CYS A 211 -6.70 2.27 -1.91
C CYS A 211 -7.36 0.89 -1.80
N ALA A 212 -7.90 0.54 -0.63
CA ALA A 212 -8.66 -0.70 -0.45
C ALA A 212 -9.93 -0.73 -1.29
N ASP A 213 -10.63 0.41 -1.46
CA ASP A 213 -11.79 0.53 -2.34
C ASP A 213 -11.42 0.23 -3.80
N VAL A 214 -10.26 0.72 -4.28
CA VAL A 214 -9.72 0.38 -5.61
C VAL A 214 -9.50 -1.12 -5.75
N VAL A 215 -8.89 -1.76 -4.76
CA VAL A 215 -8.63 -3.21 -4.77
C VAL A 215 -9.94 -4.00 -4.82
N TRP A 216 -10.94 -3.64 -4.02
CA TRP A 216 -12.24 -4.33 -4.02
C TRP A 216 -13.01 -4.10 -5.30
N ALA A 217 -12.99 -2.90 -5.88
CA ALA A 217 -13.60 -2.60 -7.17
C ALA A 217 -13.00 -3.47 -8.29
N LEU A 218 -11.66 -3.62 -8.32
CA LEU A 218 -10.96 -4.51 -9.26
C LEU A 218 -11.42 -5.96 -9.15
N ILE A 219 -11.66 -6.45 -7.93
CA ILE A 219 -12.12 -7.83 -7.70
C ILE A 219 -13.57 -8.00 -8.12
N GLN A 220 -14.45 -7.10 -7.70
CA GLN A 220 -15.89 -7.16 -7.99
C GLN A 220 -16.19 -7.04 -9.48
N GLN A 221 -15.53 -6.10 -10.16
CA GLN A 221 -15.71 -5.82 -11.58
C GLN A 221 -14.84 -6.72 -12.48
N LYS A 222 -13.95 -7.55 -11.91
CA LYS A 222 -13.01 -8.44 -12.62
C LYS A 222 -12.09 -7.71 -13.59
N GLN A 223 -11.76 -6.45 -13.32
CA GLN A 223 -10.91 -5.62 -14.15
C GLN A 223 -9.45 -6.09 -14.10
N THR A 224 -8.77 -6.08 -15.24
CA THR A 224 -7.36 -6.48 -15.41
C THR A 224 -6.50 -5.30 -15.86
N GLY A 225 -5.19 -5.46 -15.77
CA GLY A 225 -4.23 -4.43 -16.17
C GLY A 225 -3.70 -3.61 -15.00
N ILE A 226 -3.12 -2.45 -15.30
CA ILE A 226 -2.50 -1.56 -14.32
C ILE A 226 -3.46 -0.43 -13.97
N TYR A 227 -3.53 -0.09 -12.68
CA TYR A 227 -4.32 1.02 -12.15
C TYR A 227 -3.50 1.84 -11.18
N HIS A 228 -3.53 3.15 -11.34
CA HIS A 228 -2.98 4.09 -10.40
C HIS A 228 -3.98 4.40 -9.29
N ALA A 229 -3.52 4.44 -8.04
CA ALA A 229 -4.34 4.82 -6.90
C ALA A 229 -3.72 6.03 -6.20
N ALA A 230 -4.40 7.18 -6.24
CA ALA A 230 -3.94 8.42 -5.64
C ALA A 230 -5.10 9.25 -5.10
N GLY A 231 -4.77 10.19 -4.19
CA GLY A 231 -5.70 11.21 -3.75
C GLY A 231 -5.94 12.29 -4.81
N ARG A 232 -6.82 13.24 -4.48
CA ARG A 232 -7.17 14.36 -5.36
C ARG A 232 -6.12 15.47 -5.36
N ASP A 233 -5.66 15.85 -4.17
CA ASP A 233 -4.90 17.07 -3.95
C ASP A 233 -3.40 16.84 -4.21
N HIS A 234 -2.81 17.67 -5.06
CA HIS A 234 -1.38 17.68 -5.35
C HIS A 234 -0.68 18.66 -4.41
N LEU A 235 0.13 18.13 -3.49
CA LEU A 235 0.71 18.89 -2.39
C LEU A 235 2.17 18.52 -2.17
N SER A 236 3.00 19.49 -1.71
CA SER A 236 4.28 19.13 -1.12
C SER A 236 4.07 18.40 0.22
N LEU A 237 5.08 17.64 0.68
CA LEU A 237 5.00 16.99 1.98
C LEU A 237 4.81 18.01 3.11
N TYR A 238 5.43 19.20 2.99
CA TYR A 238 5.23 20.30 3.95
C TYR A 238 3.78 20.80 3.97
N GLN A 239 3.18 21.08 2.79
CA GLN A 239 1.78 21.49 2.70
C GLN A 239 0.85 20.42 3.28
N PHE A 240 1.16 19.13 3.05
CA PHE A 240 0.42 18.02 3.63
C PHE A 240 0.53 18.00 5.17
N ALA A 241 1.74 18.20 5.72
CA ALA A 241 1.94 18.25 7.17
C ALA A 241 1.18 19.42 7.82
N LEU A 242 1.08 20.58 7.15
CA LEU A 242 0.26 21.72 7.63
C LEU A 242 -1.23 21.35 7.69
N GLN A 243 -1.76 20.63 6.67
CA GLN A 243 -3.16 20.16 6.72
C GLN A 243 -3.37 19.11 7.82
N VAL A 244 -2.38 18.26 8.09
CA VAL A 244 -2.43 17.35 9.25
C VAL A 244 -2.51 18.13 10.55
N ALA A 245 -1.68 19.17 10.74
CA ALA A 245 -1.71 20.00 11.93
C ALA A 245 -3.08 20.70 12.09
N GLU A 246 -3.62 21.28 11.01
CA GLU A 246 -4.95 21.91 11.01
C GLU A 246 -6.04 20.93 11.45
N VAL A 247 -6.13 19.77 10.81
CA VAL A 247 -7.23 18.81 11.09
C VAL A 247 -7.10 18.17 12.47
N PHE A 248 -5.88 17.94 12.97
CA PHE A 248 -5.65 17.32 14.28
C PHE A 248 -5.51 18.33 15.42
N ASP A 249 -5.73 19.64 15.18
CA ASP A 249 -5.60 20.72 16.16
C ASP A 249 -4.22 20.80 16.82
N LEU A 250 -3.16 20.68 15.99
CA LEU A 250 -1.76 20.66 16.43
C LEU A 250 -1.06 21.99 16.11
N ASP A 251 0.02 22.30 16.83
CA ASP A 251 0.77 23.54 16.65
C ASP A 251 1.63 23.51 15.37
N ALA A 252 1.14 24.15 14.31
CA ALA A 252 1.83 24.26 13.03
C ALA A 252 3.18 25.03 13.11
N ARG A 253 3.43 25.83 14.16
CA ARG A 253 4.71 26.55 14.37
C ARG A 253 5.87 25.59 14.63
N LEU A 254 5.58 24.34 15.01
CA LEU A 254 6.57 23.28 15.19
C LEU A 254 7.00 22.60 13.87
N ILE A 255 6.39 22.98 12.73
CA ILE A 255 6.69 22.38 11.42
C ILE A 255 7.59 23.34 10.63
N THR A 256 8.84 22.92 10.37
CA THR A 256 9.81 23.70 9.60
C THR A 256 9.98 23.11 8.21
N PRO A 257 9.78 23.89 7.12
CA PRO A 257 10.09 23.43 5.77
C PRO A 257 11.59 23.30 5.56
N VAL A 258 12.00 22.25 4.85
CA VAL A 258 13.39 22.02 4.44
C VAL A 258 13.41 21.41 3.04
N PRO A 259 14.45 21.64 2.21
CA PRO A 259 14.62 20.95 0.95
C PRO A 259 14.98 19.48 1.18
N ASP A 260 14.75 18.60 0.20
CA ASP A 260 15.10 17.18 0.23
C ASP A 260 16.60 16.94 0.49
N SER A 261 17.46 17.84 0.03
CA SER A 261 18.90 17.84 0.29
C SER A 261 19.29 17.99 1.77
N TYR A 262 18.32 18.37 2.63
CA TYR A 262 18.55 18.40 4.08
C TYR A 262 18.80 16.99 4.67
N PHE A 263 18.37 15.92 3.96
CA PHE A 263 18.54 14.53 4.37
C PHE A 263 19.44 13.75 3.39
N PRO A 264 20.75 14.05 3.33
CA PRO A 264 21.64 13.53 2.28
C PRO A 264 21.91 12.01 2.38
N GLU A 265 21.70 11.39 3.54
CA GLU A 265 22.01 9.97 3.78
C GLU A 265 20.87 8.99 3.43
N ILE A 266 19.75 9.50 2.94
CA ILE A 266 18.62 8.67 2.52
C ILE A 266 18.74 8.29 1.05
N ALA A 267 18.10 7.17 0.68
CA ALA A 267 18.02 6.76 -0.72
C ALA A 267 17.31 7.82 -1.59
N PRO A 268 17.69 7.99 -2.86
CA PRO A 268 17.05 8.96 -3.76
C PRO A 268 15.53 8.80 -3.80
N ARG A 269 14.81 9.90 -3.70
CA ARG A 269 13.35 9.93 -3.88
C ARG A 269 13.02 10.81 -5.07
N PRO A 270 12.10 10.35 -5.94
CA PRO A 270 11.61 11.20 -7.02
C PRO A 270 10.88 12.41 -6.42
N GLN A 271 11.06 13.59 -7.05
CA GLN A 271 10.46 14.83 -6.54
C GLN A 271 8.94 14.88 -6.71
N ASP A 272 8.41 14.35 -7.82
CA ASP A 272 6.98 14.36 -8.08
C ASP A 272 6.54 13.16 -8.91
N THR A 273 5.99 12.15 -8.25
CA THR A 273 5.43 10.97 -8.89
C THR A 273 3.90 10.95 -8.90
N SER A 274 3.30 12.13 -8.90
CA SER A 274 1.83 12.26 -8.91
C SER A 274 1.21 11.57 -10.12
N PHE A 275 0.04 10.96 -9.91
CA PHE A 275 -0.68 10.18 -10.89
C PHE A 275 -1.84 10.92 -11.53
N ASP A 276 -2.12 10.63 -12.79
CA ASP A 276 -3.44 10.76 -13.38
C ASP A 276 -4.36 9.67 -12.78
N THR A 277 -5.52 10.07 -12.27
CA THR A 277 -6.50 9.18 -11.63
C THR A 277 -7.72 8.89 -12.51
N THR A 278 -7.73 9.39 -13.74
CA THR A 278 -8.87 9.30 -14.67
C THR A 278 -9.33 7.87 -14.89
N LYS A 279 -8.38 6.92 -15.04
CA LYS A 279 -8.71 5.51 -15.24
C LYS A 279 -9.36 4.89 -14.00
N MET A 280 -8.82 5.15 -12.81
CA MET A 280 -9.40 4.70 -11.54
C MET A 280 -10.84 5.20 -11.38
N GLU A 281 -11.07 6.48 -11.69
CA GLU A 281 -12.39 7.10 -11.52
C GLU A 281 -13.40 6.60 -12.56
N ASN A 282 -13.02 6.51 -13.83
CA ASN A 282 -13.93 6.18 -14.92
C ASN A 282 -14.23 4.67 -15.02
N GLU A 283 -13.22 3.82 -14.85
CA GLU A 283 -13.40 2.36 -15.01
C GLU A 283 -13.81 1.67 -13.71
N LEU A 284 -13.38 2.16 -12.55
CA LEU A 284 -13.70 1.54 -11.27
C LEU A 284 -14.78 2.28 -10.47
N GLY A 285 -15.10 3.52 -10.84
CA GLY A 285 -16.03 4.36 -10.10
C GLY A 285 -15.51 4.82 -8.73
N VAL A 286 -14.21 4.68 -8.47
CA VAL A 286 -13.58 5.09 -7.21
C VAL A 286 -13.07 6.52 -7.36
N LYS A 287 -13.65 7.45 -6.61
CA LYS A 287 -13.27 8.87 -6.65
C LYS A 287 -11.98 9.14 -5.88
N ALA A 288 -11.13 10.01 -6.42
CA ALA A 288 -9.96 10.52 -5.71
C ALA A 288 -10.40 11.39 -4.52
N ILE A 289 -9.95 11.04 -3.32
CA ILE A 289 -10.33 11.70 -2.06
C ILE A 289 -9.38 12.86 -1.79
N GLY A 290 -9.93 14.02 -1.35
CA GLY A 290 -9.14 15.15 -0.88
C GLY A 290 -8.46 14.85 0.46
N VAL A 291 -7.29 15.47 0.67
CA VAL A 291 -6.49 15.24 1.89
C VAL A 291 -7.27 15.62 3.14
N LYS A 292 -7.95 16.76 3.15
CA LYS A 292 -8.73 17.22 4.30
C LYS A 292 -9.84 16.24 4.68
N ASP A 293 -10.59 15.74 3.68
CA ASP A 293 -11.66 14.76 3.89
C ASP A 293 -11.11 13.45 4.46
N GLY A 294 -10.00 12.97 3.90
CA GLY A 294 -9.33 11.75 4.37
C GLY A 294 -8.79 11.87 5.80
N LEU A 295 -8.20 13.03 6.15
CA LEU A 295 -7.69 13.31 7.50
C LEU A 295 -8.80 13.44 8.54
N VAL A 296 -9.93 14.11 8.20
CA VAL A 296 -11.11 14.21 9.09
C VAL A 296 -11.62 12.81 9.41
N ARG A 297 -11.78 11.95 8.42
CA ARG A 297 -12.16 10.54 8.67
C ARG A 297 -11.10 9.82 9.51
N MET A 298 -9.81 9.96 9.21
CA MET A 298 -8.74 9.36 10.00
C MET A 298 -8.77 9.83 11.46
N LYS A 299 -9.06 11.11 11.73
CA LYS A 299 -9.20 11.65 13.08
C LYS A 299 -10.38 11.00 13.82
N SER A 300 -11.52 10.86 13.17
CA SER A 300 -12.70 10.22 13.77
C SER A 300 -12.49 8.72 14.07
N GLU A 301 -11.73 8.01 13.26
CA GLU A 301 -11.39 6.59 13.50
C GLU A 301 -10.49 6.39 14.73
N ARG A 302 -9.78 7.43 15.19
CA ARG A 302 -8.84 7.33 16.31
C ARG A 302 -9.53 7.01 17.65
N SER A 303 -10.70 7.58 17.91
CA SER A 303 -11.48 7.29 19.11
C SER A 303 -11.91 5.83 19.15
N ILE A 304 -12.41 5.33 18.03
CA ILE A 304 -12.86 3.92 17.90
C ILE A 304 -11.71 2.94 18.13
N ILE A 305 -10.52 3.25 17.62
CA ILE A 305 -9.33 2.38 17.79
C ILE A 305 -8.86 2.40 19.25
N ARG A 306 -8.90 3.54 19.94
CA ARG A 306 -8.54 3.64 21.36
C ARG A 306 -9.52 2.90 22.27
N GLU A 307 -10.82 2.98 22.01
CA GLU A 307 -11.86 2.25 22.76
C GLU A 307 -11.74 0.73 22.57
N ALA A 308 -11.38 0.26 21.38
CA ALA A 308 -11.18 -1.16 21.10
C ALA A 308 -9.88 -1.74 21.73
N GLN A 309 -8.99 -0.89 22.24
CA GLN A 309 -7.70 -1.27 22.86
C GLN A 309 -7.72 -1.23 24.40
N GLN A 310 -8.83 -0.73 24.98
CA GLN A 310 -9.12 -0.78 26.43
C GLN A 310 -9.95 -2.01 26.79
#